data_0b7ce96ee4b7b517a0d9c854ea6655e5
#
_entry.id   0b7ce96ee4b7b517a0d9c854ea6655e5
#
_cell.length_a   1.000
_cell.length_b   1.000
_cell.length_c   1.000
_cell.angle_alpha   90.00
_cell.angle_beta   90.00
_cell.angle_gamma   90.00
#
_symmetry.space_group_name_H-M   'P 1'
#
loop_
_entity.id
_entity.type
_entity.pdbx_description
1 polymer ?
#
loop_
_entity_poly.entity_id
_entity_poly.type
_entity_poly.pdbx_seq_one_letter_code
_entity_poly.pdbx_strand_id
1 'polypeptide(L)'
;MKKFLLSMLLLIVGIPSFAQKGQIELSLYGGSLSYHKTENSYYGTFSSGFELGFQSKYFLTNRVFWAVDLFGGTDDGTENKISTQGGDRILSSSRRDYSLTTGVGVNFVATKRLQAYIQALGGVGRVEGYTSDYISEKVGFERNDLNRTSYLLSAGIGIDLSISKNWKIGGGYSFRYLGDVDGSHAIFARISYVIP
;
A
#
# COMPACT_ATOMS: atom_id res chain seq x y z
N MET A 1 -0.79 11.77 -32.72
CA MET A 1 -0.78 11.25 -31.34
C MET A 1 -0.86 9.73 -31.26
N LYS A 2 -1.86 9.02 -31.84
CA LYS A 2 -1.99 7.54 -31.75
C LYS A 2 -0.75 6.77 -32.25
N LYS A 3 -0.13 7.22 -33.37
CA LYS A 3 1.07 6.56 -33.93
C LYS A 3 2.32 6.77 -33.07
N PHE A 4 2.42 7.91 -32.38
CA PHE A 4 3.53 8.18 -31.43
C PHE A 4 3.41 7.32 -30.17
N LEU A 5 2.21 7.18 -29.62
CA LEU A 5 1.93 6.26 -28.49
C LEU A 5 2.24 4.80 -28.85
N LEU A 6 1.87 4.36 -30.06
CA LEU A 6 2.14 3.02 -30.53
C LEU A 6 3.64 2.74 -30.73
N SER A 7 4.39 3.73 -31.28
CA SER A 7 5.84 3.61 -31.42
C SER A 7 6.55 3.61 -30.07
N MET A 8 6.08 4.41 -29.12
CA MET A 8 6.60 4.42 -27.75
C MET A 8 6.31 3.10 -27.02
N LEU A 9 5.12 2.53 -27.23
CA LEU A 9 4.76 1.21 -26.71
C LEU A 9 5.61 0.08 -27.29
N LEU A 10 5.89 0.11 -28.63
CA LEU A 10 6.76 -0.84 -29.31
C LEU A 10 8.22 -0.72 -28.88
N LEU A 11 8.72 0.49 -28.64
CA LEU A 11 10.07 0.72 -28.09
C LEU A 11 10.22 0.12 -26.67
N ILE A 12 9.18 0.25 -25.83
CA ILE A 12 9.17 -0.31 -24.47
C ILE A 12 9.18 -1.85 -24.50
N VAL A 13 8.48 -2.45 -25.46
CA VAL A 13 8.41 -3.93 -25.62
C VAL A 13 9.71 -4.54 -26.15
N GLY A 14 10.48 -3.79 -26.93
CA GLY A 14 11.72 -4.25 -27.59
C GLY A 14 12.99 -4.19 -26.74
N ILE A 15 12.96 -3.58 -25.54
CA ILE A 15 14.16 -3.47 -24.70
C ILE A 15 14.44 -4.83 -24.04
N PRO A 16 15.65 -5.41 -24.19
CA PRO A 16 15.99 -6.68 -23.56
C PRO A 16 15.91 -6.55 -22.04
N SER A 17 15.12 -7.42 -21.43
CA SER A 17 14.92 -7.51 -20.00
C SER A 17 16.17 -8.10 -19.34
N PHE A 18 16.67 -7.43 -18.31
CA PHE A 18 17.85 -7.85 -17.54
C PHE A 18 17.50 -8.47 -16.18
N ALA A 19 16.23 -8.56 -15.82
CA ALA A 19 15.82 -9.40 -14.70
C ALA A 19 16.02 -10.87 -15.11
N GLN A 20 16.80 -11.62 -14.35
CA GLN A 20 17.07 -13.01 -14.68
C GLN A 20 16.01 -13.91 -14.04
N LYS A 21 15.50 -14.86 -14.83
CA LYS A 21 14.65 -15.93 -14.31
C LYS A 21 15.33 -16.64 -13.13
N GLY A 22 14.59 -16.85 -12.05
CA GLY A 22 15.06 -17.51 -10.83
C GLY A 22 15.62 -16.56 -9.77
N GLN A 23 15.81 -15.27 -10.06
CA GLN A 23 16.26 -14.31 -9.06
C GLN A 23 15.17 -14.03 -8.02
N ILE A 24 15.63 -13.77 -6.80
CA ILE A 24 14.80 -13.30 -5.70
C ILE A 24 15.16 -11.84 -5.40
N GLU A 25 14.16 -10.98 -5.28
CA GLU A 25 14.32 -9.59 -4.82
C GLU A 25 13.62 -9.44 -3.48
N LEU A 26 14.35 -9.00 -2.47
CA LEU A 26 13.85 -8.69 -1.14
C LEU A 26 13.82 -7.18 -0.96
N SER A 27 12.70 -6.61 -0.58
CA SER A 27 12.49 -5.17 -0.47
C SER A 27 11.94 -4.81 0.89
N LEU A 28 12.49 -3.75 1.48
CA LEU A 28 11.87 -2.99 2.57
C LEU A 28 11.31 -1.70 1.99
N TYR A 29 10.11 -1.34 2.38
CA TYR A 29 9.50 -0.09 1.95
C TYR A 29 8.78 0.62 3.10
N GLY A 30 8.62 1.93 2.95
CA GLY A 30 7.84 2.75 3.86
C GLY A 30 7.33 3.99 3.17
N GLY A 31 6.23 4.51 3.65
CA GLY A 31 5.59 5.63 2.97
C GLY A 31 4.41 6.24 3.70
N SER A 32 3.77 7.18 3.02
CA SER A 32 2.55 7.81 3.48
C SER A 32 1.35 6.98 3.03
N LEU A 33 0.47 6.68 3.97
CA LEU A 33 -0.77 5.95 3.79
C LEU A 33 -1.94 6.93 3.89
N SER A 34 -2.90 6.85 2.98
CA SER A 34 -4.12 7.63 3.01
C SER A 34 -5.33 6.72 2.86
N TYR A 35 -6.35 6.97 3.66
CA TYR A 35 -7.59 6.19 3.65
C TYR A 35 -8.66 6.88 2.83
N HIS A 36 -9.37 6.09 2.04
CA HIS A 36 -10.51 6.59 1.28
C HIS A 36 -11.76 6.46 2.12
N LYS A 37 -12.41 7.60 2.41
CA LYS A 37 -13.71 7.61 3.08
C LYS A 37 -14.76 7.06 2.11
N THR A 38 -15.28 5.88 2.39
CA THR A 38 -16.56 5.48 1.81
C THR A 38 -17.68 6.08 2.66
N GLU A 39 -18.73 6.64 2.05
CA GLU A 39 -19.88 7.26 2.74
C GLU A 39 -20.58 6.34 3.74
N ASN A 40 -20.32 5.04 3.68
CA ASN A 40 -20.85 4.01 4.56
C ASN A 40 -19.85 3.53 5.63
N SER A 41 -18.68 4.15 5.79
CA SER A 41 -17.75 3.69 6.81
C SER A 41 -18.20 4.19 8.19
N TYR A 42 -18.70 3.29 9.00
CA TYR A 42 -19.01 3.47 10.42
C TYR A 42 -17.82 3.91 11.28
N TYR A 43 -16.64 4.07 10.70
CA TYR A 43 -15.37 4.05 11.41
C TYR A 43 -14.62 5.36 11.29
N GLY A 44 -15.18 6.47 11.74
CA GLY A 44 -14.44 7.70 11.99
C GLY A 44 -13.62 8.27 10.80
N THR A 45 -13.04 9.43 10.98
CA THR A 45 -12.24 10.10 9.96
C THR A 45 -10.77 9.75 10.10
N PHE A 46 -10.35 8.64 9.48
CA PHE A 46 -8.93 8.40 9.22
C PHE A 46 -8.55 9.16 7.94
N SER A 47 -7.48 9.92 7.97
CA SER A 47 -7.07 10.74 6.82
C SER A 47 -5.75 10.31 6.23
N SER A 48 -4.73 10.20 7.07
CA SER A 48 -3.39 9.87 6.63
C SER A 48 -2.59 9.26 7.75
N GLY A 49 -1.76 8.30 7.40
CA GLY A 49 -0.90 7.57 8.31
C GLY A 49 0.43 7.26 7.67
N PHE A 50 1.13 6.34 8.29
CA PHE A 50 2.42 5.83 7.84
C PHE A 50 2.33 4.33 7.62
N GLU A 51 3.07 3.84 6.61
CA GLU A 51 3.20 2.41 6.36
C GLU A 51 4.65 1.94 6.37
N LEU A 52 4.82 0.69 6.77
CA LEU A 52 6.04 -0.09 6.59
C LEU A 52 5.68 -1.45 6.03
N GLY A 53 6.53 -1.98 5.16
CA GLY A 53 6.31 -3.30 4.61
C GLY A 53 7.57 -3.97 4.13
N PHE A 54 7.43 -5.28 3.94
CA PHE A 54 8.45 -6.15 3.37
C PHE A 54 7.84 -6.90 2.19
N GLN A 55 8.51 -6.85 1.06
CA GLN A 55 8.09 -7.57 -0.14
C GLN A 55 9.20 -8.48 -0.66
N SER A 56 8.84 -9.71 -0.99
CA SER A 56 9.69 -10.64 -1.72
C SER A 56 9.13 -10.85 -3.12
N LYS A 57 9.98 -10.78 -4.15
CA LYS A 57 9.63 -11.08 -5.54
C LYS A 57 10.48 -12.22 -6.04
N TYR A 58 9.87 -13.22 -6.66
CA TYR A 58 10.51 -14.31 -7.37
C TYR A 58 10.27 -14.18 -8.87
N PHE A 59 11.31 -14.04 -9.67
CA PHE A 59 11.19 -13.82 -11.11
C PHE A 59 10.95 -15.14 -11.86
N LEU A 60 9.70 -15.36 -12.29
CA LEU A 60 9.29 -16.51 -13.10
C LEU A 60 9.86 -16.46 -14.51
N THR A 61 9.94 -15.26 -15.06
CA THR A 61 10.56 -14.93 -16.35
C THR A 61 11.38 -13.66 -16.21
N ASN A 62 11.98 -13.20 -17.28
CA ASN A 62 12.68 -11.91 -17.29
C ASN A 62 11.78 -10.69 -17.02
N ARG A 63 10.47 -10.86 -17.07
CA ARG A 63 9.50 -9.77 -16.87
C ARG A 63 8.44 -10.08 -15.82
N VAL A 64 8.02 -11.32 -15.71
CA VAL A 64 6.94 -11.75 -14.81
C VAL A 64 7.54 -12.20 -13.49
N PHE A 65 6.98 -11.72 -12.40
CA PHE A 65 7.37 -12.13 -11.06
C PHE A 65 6.15 -12.51 -10.22
N TRP A 66 6.39 -13.39 -9.28
CA TRP A 66 5.51 -13.66 -8.16
C TRP A 66 5.95 -12.81 -6.99
N ALA A 67 5.01 -12.23 -6.28
CA ALA A 67 5.30 -11.42 -5.10
C ALA A 67 4.55 -11.92 -3.87
N VAL A 68 5.22 -11.80 -2.72
CA VAL A 68 4.62 -11.92 -1.38
C VAL A 68 4.90 -10.62 -0.66
N ASP A 69 3.88 -10.03 -0.05
CA ASP A 69 3.94 -8.73 0.58
C ASP A 69 3.37 -8.78 1.99
N LEU A 70 4.16 -8.30 2.95
CA LEU A 70 3.80 -8.10 4.34
C LEU A 70 3.74 -6.59 4.60
N PHE A 71 2.64 -6.12 5.10
CA PHE A 71 2.38 -4.71 5.31
C PHE A 71 1.90 -4.44 6.73
N GLY A 72 2.35 -3.33 7.30
CA GLY A 72 1.82 -2.75 8.52
C GLY A 72 1.64 -1.25 8.33
N GLY A 73 0.47 -0.73 8.69
CA GLY A 73 0.14 0.69 8.62
C GLY A 73 -0.46 1.19 9.92
N THR A 74 -0.29 2.46 10.20
CA THR A 74 -0.89 3.12 11.36
C THR A 74 -1.37 4.51 11.01
N ASP A 75 -2.50 4.89 11.58
CA ASP A 75 -3.03 6.25 11.57
C ASP A 75 -3.52 6.59 12.99
N ASP A 76 -2.95 7.61 13.59
CA ASP A 76 -3.35 8.07 14.91
C ASP A 76 -4.60 8.97 14.88
N GLY A 77 -5.22 9.10 13.70
CA GLY A 77 -6.47 9.84 13.49
C GLY A 77 -6.38 11.33 13.84
N THR A 78 -7.41 12.06 13.45
CA THR A 78 -7.50 13.50 13.77
C THR A 78 -8.14 13.66 15.15
N GLU A 79 -7.45 14.33 16.07
CA GLU A 79 -8.07 14.79 17.31
C GLU A 79 -9.07 15.91 17.00
N ASN A 80 -10.34 15.66 17.27
CA ASN A 80 -11.39 16.66 17.13
C ASN A 80 -11.77 17.19 18.51
N LYS A 81 -11.63 18.50 18.73
CA LYS A 81 -12.18 19.16 19.90
C LYS A 81 -13.64 19.51 19.68
N ILE A 82 -14.49 19.05 20.58
CA ILE A 82 -15.90 19.41 20.62
C ILE A 82 -16.14 20.20 21.90
N SER A 83 -16.59 21.45 21.76
CA SER A 83 -17.00 22.26 22.90
C SER A 83 -18.42 21.89 23.28
N THR A 84 -18.62 21.43 24.53
CA THR A 84 -19.89 21.12 25.11
C THR A 84 -20.17 22.06 26.29
N GLN A 85 -21.42 22.11 26.79
CA GLN A 85 -21.74 22.92 27.99
C GLN A 85 -20.95 22.46 29.23
N GLY A 86 -20.43 21.24 29.24
CA GLY A 86 -19.57 20.68 30.30
C GLY A 86 -18.08 20.86 30.12
N GLY A 87 -17.62 21.61 29.09
CA GLY A 87 -16.23 21.86 28.75
C GLY A 87 -15.77 21.20 27.43
N ASP A 88 -14.54 21.45 27.04
CA ASP A 88 -13.97 20.89 25.84
C ASP A 88 -13.70 19.39 25.99
N ARG A 89 -14.09 18.62 24.99
CA ARG A 89 -13.82 17.18 24.88
C ARG A 89 -12.99 16.89 23.65
N ILE A 90 -12.01 16.00 23.79
CA ILE A 90 -11.14 15.55 22.70
C ILE A 90 -11.61 14.18 22.26
N LEU A 91 -11.98 14.06 21.00
CA LEU A 91 -12.25 12.78 20.34
C LEU A 91 -10.97 12.32 19.67
N SER A 92 -10.48 11.16 20.06
CA SER A 92 -9.32 10.53 19.44
C SER A 92 -9.75 9.25 18.73
N SER A 93 -9.06 8.92 17.65
CA SER A 93 -9.21 7.66 16.95
C SER A 93 -7.81 7.11 16.65
N SER A 94 -7.71 5.79 16.59
CA SER A 94 -6.46 5.14 16.20
C SER A 94 -6.79 3.92 15.34
N ARG A 95 -5.99 3.71 14.31
CA ARG A 95 -6.14 2.58 13.40
C ARG A 95 -4.78 1.97 13.10
N ARG A 96 -4.75 0.64 13.06
CA ARG A 96 -3.60 -0.16 12.65
C ARG A 96 -4.05 -1.19 11.64
N ASP A 97 -3.37 -1.24 10.53
CA ASP A 97 -3.64 -2.18 9.46
C ASP A 97 -2.47 -3.15 9.34
N TYR A 98 -2.78 -4.43 9.18
CA TYR A 98 -1.81 -5.49 8.91
C TYR A 98 -2.30 -6.30 7.74
N SER A 99 -1.40 -6.74 6.87
CA SER A 99 -1.79 -7.64 5.80
C SER A 99 -0.67 -8.58 5.37
N LEU A 100 -1.11 -9.71 4.84
CA LEU A 100 -0.31 -10.65 4.09
C LEU A 100 -0.99 -10.88 2.74
N THR A 101 -0.30 -10.52 1.67
CA THR A 101 -0.81 -10.68 0.31
C THR A 101 0.20 -11.39 -0.59
N THR A 102 -0.29 -12.02 -1.63
CA THR A 102 0.51 -12.66 -2.65
C THR A 102 -0.13 -12.47 -4.02
N GLY A 103 0.67 -12.52 -5.07
CA GLY A 103 0.15 -12.37 -6.42
C GLY A 103 1.24 -12.21 -7.46
N VAL A 104 0.89 -11.59 -8.58
CA VAL A 104 1.76 -11.50 -9.74
C VAL A 104 1.99 -10.06 -10.15
N GLY A 105 3.14 -9.83 -10.76
CA GLY A 105 3.46 -8.55 -11.38
C GLY A 105 4.27 -8.71 -12.65
N VAL A 106 4.32 -7.62 -13.40
CA VAL A 106 5.02 -7.55 -14.69
C VAL A 106 5.87 -6.31 -14.75
N ASN A 107 7.15 -6.49 -15.07
CA ASN A 107 8.04 -5.41 -15.46
C ASN A 107 7.76 -5.02 -16.91
N PHE A 108 7.08 -3.90 -17.14
CA PHE A 108 6.87 -3.39 -18.49
C PHE A 108 8.09 -2.61 -19.02
N VAL A 109 8.91 -2.06 -18.12
CA VAL A 109 10.27 -1.59 -18.43
C VAL A 109 11.26 -2.42 -17.62
N ALA A 110 12.26 -2.98 -18.28
CA ALA A 110 13.30 -3.75 -17.63
C ALA A 110 14.63 -3.55 -18.35
N THR A 111 15.39 -2.55 -17.93
CA THR A 111 16.75 -2.27 -18.40
C THR A 111 17.77 -2.63 -17.31
N LYS A 112 19.07 -2.52 -17.61
CA LYS A 112 20.14 -2.74 -16.62
C LYS A 112 20.03 -1.84 -15.39
N ARG A 113 19.49 -0.63 -15.54
CA ARG A 113 19.45 0.37 -14.47
C ARG A 113 18.03 0.72 -14.01
N LEU A 114 17.04 0.55 -14.87
CA LEU A 114 15.66 0.99 -14.61
C LEU A 114 14.72 -0.18 -14.80
N GLN A 115 13.86 -0.40 -13.82
CA GLN A 115 12.71 -1.29 -13.90
C GLN A 115 11.46 -0.50 -13.56
N ALA A 116 10.39 -0.67 -14.34
CA ALA A 116 9.07 -0.19 -13.99
C ALA A 116 8.09 -1.36 -14.07
N TYR A 117 7.24 -1.46 -13.08
CA TYR A 117 6.36 -2.62 -12.91
C TYR A 117 4.94 -2.22 -12.53
N ILE A 118 4.04 -3.14 -12.80
CA ILE A 118 2.69 -3.18 -12.23
C ILE A 118 2.52 -4.52 -11.54
N GLN A 119 1.69 -4.55 -10.49
CA GLN A 119 1.38 -5.78 -9.75
C GLN A 119 -0.06 -5.79 -9.26
N ALA A 120 -0.61 -7.01 -9.10
CA ALA A 120 -1.89 -7.26 -8.47
C ALA A 120 -1.71 -8.38 -7.44
N LEU A 121 -2.11 -8.12 -6.21
CA LEU A 121 -1.94 -9.03 -5.08
C LEU A 121 -3.29 -9.24 -4.39
N GLY A 122 -3.48 -10.42 -3.83
CA GLY A 122 -4.65 -10.77 -3.03
C GLY A 122 -4.23 -11.49 -1.76
N GLY A 123 -5.02 -11.38 -0.71
CA GLY A 123 -4.72 -12.02 0.55
C GLY A 123 -5.67 -11.65 1.66
N VAL A 124 -5.14 -11.55 2.85
CA VAL A 124 -5.90 -11.20 4.05
C VAL A 124 -5.33 -9.95 4.70
N GLY A 125 -6.22 -9.13 5.22
CA GLY A 125 -5.88 -7.94 5.99
C GLY A 125 -6.66 -7.93 7.30
N ARG A 126 -6.07 -7.31 8.31
CA ARG A 126 -6.66 -7.10 9.61
C ARG A 126 -6.54 -5.62 9.99
N VAL A 127 -7.64 -5.06 10.46
CA VAL A 127 -7.72 -3.72 11.02
C VAL A 127 -7.96 -3.83 12.50
N GLU A 128 -7.18 -3.09 13.28
CA GLU A 128 -7.33 -2.93 14.72
C GLU A 128 -7.34 -1.45 15.07
N GLY A 129 -8.09 -1.08 16.10
CA GLY A 129 -8.12 0.30 16.56
C GLY A 129 -9.41 0.66 17.25
N TYR A 130 -9.69 1.94 17.29
CA TYR A 130 -10.94 2.46 17.84
C TYR A 130 -11.29 3.81 17.23
N THR A 131 -12.57 4.12 17.26
CA THR A 131 -13.11 5.46 17.04
C THR A 131 -13.87 5.90 18.29
N SER A 132 -13.84 7.20 18.56
CA SER A 132 -14.61 7.79 19.65
C SER A 132 -15.64 8.74 19.06
N ASP A 133 -16.92 8.42 19.25
CA ASP A 133 -18.02 9.23 18.75
C ASP A 133 -18.75 9.93 19.92
N TYR A 134 -19.10 11.20 19.71
CA TYR A 134 -19.98 11.93 20.63
C TYR A 134 -21.44 11.69 20.27
N ILE A 135 -22.19 11.12 21.18
CA ILE A 135 -23.60 10.79 20.94
C ILE A 135 -24.54 11.92 21.41
N SER A 136 -24.40 12.36 22.65
CA SER A 136 -25.17 13.45 23.21
C SER A 136 -24.66 13.83 24.62
N GLU A 137 -25.09 15.00 25.14
CA GLU A 137 -24.76 15.40 26.53
C GLU A 137 -25.23 14.41 27.60
N LYS A 138 -26.32 13.67 27.35
CA LYS A 138 -26.88 12.69 28.30
C LYS A 138 -26.16 11.34 28.25
N VAL A 139 -25.68 10.90 27.08
CA VAL A 139 -25.08 9.60 26.87
C VAL A 139 -23.55 9.69 26.94
N GLY A 140 -22.98 10.84 26.58
CA GLY A 140 -21.52 11.06 26.57
C GLY A 140 -20.86 10.55 25.31
N PHE A 141 -19.67 9.91 25.47
CA PHE A 141 -18.86 9.40 24.40
C PHE A 141 -18.99 7.89 24.31
N GLU A 142 -19.13 7.38 23.09
CA GLU A 142 -19.04 5.96 22.81
C GLU A 142 -17.73 5.66 22.10
N ARG A 143 -17.04 4.64 22.57
CA ARG A 143 -15.86 4.09 21.93
C ARG A 143 -16.28 2.87 21.14
N ASN A 144 -16.04 2.92 19.84
CA ASN A 144 -16.28 1.82 18.94
C ASN A 144 -14.94 1.15 18.60
N ASP A 145 -14.77 -0.09 19.03
CA ASP A 145 -13.56 -0.84 18.76
C ASP A 145 -13.58 -1.38 17.32
N LEU A 146 -12.47 -1.17 16.62
CA LEU A 146 -12.18 -1.70 15.31
C LEU A 146 -11.36 -2.98 15.47
N ASN A 147 -11.95 -4.12 15.14
CA ASN A 147 -11.23 -5.38 15.10
C ASN A 147 -11.86 -6.27 14.04
N ARG A 148 -11.35 -6.16 12.80
CA ARG A 148 -11.87 -6.90 11.67
C ARG A 148 -10.77 -7.53 10.84
N THR A 149 -11.02 -8.75 10.38
CA THR A 149 -10.19 -9.44 9.40
C THR A 149 -11.04 -9.67 8.16
N SER A 150 -10.53 -9.32 6.99
CA SER A 150 -11.21 -9.48 5.71
C SER A 150 -10.23 -9.83 4.60
N TYR A 151 -10.76 -10.17 3.42
CA TYR A 151 -9.91 -10.29 2.24
C TYR A 151 -9.36 -8.93 1.85
N LEU A 152 -8.17 -8.93 1.27
CA LEU A 152 -7.51 -7.74 0.78
C LEU A 152 -7.11 -7.94 -0.68
N LEU A 153 -7.44 -6.96 -1.50
CA LEU A 153 -6.97 -6.83 -2.88
C LEU A 153 -6.07 -5.61 -2.99
N SER A 154 -4.95 -5.76 -3.66
CA SER A 154 -3.99 -4.67 -3.87
C SER A 154 -3.57 -4.59 -5.33
N ALA A 155 -3.49 -3.37 -5.83
CA ALA A 155 -2.89 -3.05 -7.12
C ALA A 155 -1.79 -2.01 -6.91
N GLY A 156 -0.66 -2.19 -7.59
CA GLY A 156 0.47 -1.28 -7.42
C GLY A 156 1.24 -1.04 -8.72
N ILE A 157 1.86 0.12 -8.78
CA ILE A 157 2.80 0.53 -9.81
C ILE A 157 4.06 1.08 -9.14
N GLY A 158 5.22 0.80 -9.70
CA GLY A 158 6.46 1.32 -9.15
C GLY A 158 7.62 1.35 -10.14
N ILE A 159 8.66 2.04 -9.70
CA ILE A 159 9.89 2.23 -10.45
C ILE A 159 11.06 1.91 -9.52
N ASP A 160 12.05 1.17 -10.04
CA ASP A 160 13.27 0.80 -9.34
C ASP A 160 14.50 1.18 -10.16
N LEU A 161 15.49 1.77 -9.52
CA LEU A 161 16.79 2.10 -10.05
C LEU A 161 17.86 1.20 -9.43
N SER A 162 18.62 0.48 -10.25
CA SER A 162 19.77 -0.30 -9.80
C SER A 162 20.93 0.63 -9.49
N ILE A 163 21.31 0.74 -8.23
CA ILE A 163 22.47 1.52 -7.76
C ILE A 163 23.74 0.69 -7.74
N SER A 164 23.62 -0.63 -7.67
CA SER A 164 24.72 -1.58 -7.82
C SER A 164 24.21 -2.89 -8.43
N LYS A 165 25.07 -3.90 -8.51
CA LYS A 165 24.71 -5.23 -9.01
C LYS A 165 23.56 -5.89 -8.23
N ASN A 166 23.54 -5.68 -6.91
CA ASN A 166 22.61 -6.35 -6.01
C ASN A 166 21.63 -5.38 -5.32
N TRP A 167 21.87 -4.07 -5.39
CA TRP A 167 21.03 -3.10 -4.67
C TRP A 167 20.22 -2.23 -5.63
N LYS A 168 18.98 -2.01 -5.26
CA LYS A 168 18.06 -1.09 -5.95
C LYS A 168 17.43 -0.16 -4.94
N ILE A 169 17.12 1.05 -5.39
CA ILE A 169 16.24 1.99 -4.71
C ILE A 169 15.05 2.28 -5.61
N GLY A 170 13.93 2.55 -5.04
CA GLY A 170 12.74 2.78 -5.84
C GLY A 170 11.63 3.40 -5.04
N GLY A 171 10.49 3.44 -5.66
CA GLY A 171 9.26 3.91 -5.05
C GLY A 171 8.06 3.57 -5.92
N GLY A 172 6.90 3.82 -5.38
CA GLY A 172 5.69 3.49 -6.10
C GLY A 172 4.44 4.00 -5.43
N TYR A 173 3.35 3.60 -6.02
CA TYR A 173 2.01 3.83 -5.54
C TYR A 173 1.28 2.51 -5.44
N SER A 174 0.53 2.32 -4.38
CA SER A 174 -0.35 1.17 -4.21
C SER A 174 -1.74 1.62 -3.81
N PHE A 175 -2.73 0.93 -4.35
CA PHE A 175 -4.13 0.98 -3.92
C PHE A 175 -4.46 -0.36 -3.26
N ARG A 176 -5.16 -0.32 -2.13
CA ARG A 176 -5.60 -1.51 -1.39
C ARG A 176 -7.07 -1.38 -1.09
N TYR A 177 -7.78 -2.48 -1.24
CA TYR A 177 -9.18 -2.62 -0.89
C TYR A 177 -9.33 -3.74 0.13
N LEU A 178 -9.76 -3.39 1.33
CA LEU A 178 -9.98 -4.32 2.42
C LEU A 178 -11.47 -4.58 2.56
N GLY A 179 -11.96 -5.57 1.87
CA GLY A 179 -13.30 -6.15 1.94
C GLY A 179 -14.41 -5.20 2.39
N ASP A 180 -14.98 -5.51 3.56
CA ASP A 180 -16.10 -4.74 4.12
C ASP A 180 -15.68 -3.49 4.91
N VAL A 181 -14.40 -3.11 4.85
CA VAL A 181 -13.89 -1.98 5.64
C VAL A 181 -13.79 -0.72 4.80
N ASP A 182 -12.79 -0.61 3.94
CA ASP A 182 -12.60 0.51 3.02
C ASP A 182 -11.41 0.32 2.07
N GLY A 183 -11.14 1.36 1.25
CA GLY A 183 -9.94 1.47 0.43
C GLY A 183 -8.87 2.34 1.06
N SER A 184 -7.63 2.04 0.78
CA SER A 184 -6.49 2.88 1.11
C SER A 184 -5.53 2.99 -0.07
N HIS A 185 -4.75 4.06 -0.11
CA HIS A 185 -3.69 4.22 -1.08
C HIS A 185 -2.43 4.75 -0.39
N ALA A 186 -1.29 4.40 -0.96
CA ALA A 186 -0.02 4.80 -0.40
C ALA A 186 0.98 5.20 -1.49
N ILE A 187 1.83 6.15 -1.13
CA ILE A 187 3.05 6.49 -1.86
C ILE A 187 4.20 6.05 -0.99
N PHE A 188 5.08 5.22 -1.52
CA PHE A 188 6.18 4.64 -0.75
C PHE A 188 7.52 4.77 -1.46
N ALA A 189 8.60 4.81 -0.67
CA ALA A 189 9.96 4.59 -1.10
C ALA A 189 10.40 3.19 -0.66
N ARG A 190 11.32 2.57 -1.41
CA ARG A 190 11.83 1.24 -1.08
C ARG A 190 13.32 1.08 -1.37
N ILE A 191 13.95 0.18 -0.63
CA ILE A 191 15.27 -0.36 -0.90
C ILE A 191 15.13 -1.86 -1.11
N SER A 192 15.82 -2.39 -2.11
CA SER A 192 15.74 -3.79 -2.47
C SER A 192 17.11 -4.41 -2.61
N TYR A 193 17.22 -5.68 -2.23
CA TYR A 193 18.40 -6.52 -2.43
C TYR A 193 18.05 -7.67 -3.36
N VAL A 194 18.87 -7.87 -4.38
CA VAL A 194 18.70 -8.93 -5.40
C VAL A 194 19.64 -10.06 -5.08
N ILE A 195 19.09 -11.24 -4.87
CA ILE A 195 19.79 -12.51 -4.72
C ILE A 195 19.83 -13.16 -6.11
N PRO A 196 21.03 -13.46 -6.62
CA PRO A 196 21.20 -14.08 -7.93
C PRO A 196 20.52 -15.42 -8.09
#